data_38af5fbe54353941cf87171cb9f5cfb5
#
_entry.id   38af5fbe54353941cf87171cb9f5cfb5
#
_cell.length_a   1.000
_cell.length_b   1.000
_cell.length_c   1.000
_cell.angle_alpha   90.00
_cell.angle_beta   90.00
_cell.angle_gamma   90.00
#
_symmetry.space_group_name_H-M   'P 1'
#
loop_
_entity.id
_entity.type
_entity.pdbx_description
1 polymer ?
#
loop_
_entity_poly.entity_id
_entity_poly.type
_entity_poly.pdbx_seq_one_letter_code
_entity_poly.pdbx_strand_id
1 'polypeptide(L)'
;MKTKLSFIAILLLITMLLGSCTNTPDLPENTEPPTSDNSTDTSTETPEDPFGLLRSSEEEWISYGLAAYENDKEVENLKDFFSDRANMTYLTLYDHFFTYDKTKSVPVAEALFAFIYDKYGAEAVLDLVKRCEYKSEYLKSLGLEVEYTNAPEVEVFLASMDFSSNSTYKYIISFGNVTYYFKDFSAGSPTQYHGFLYYSTTGLFEMIDYLKSNNLNEGLDIERKFNYYMTFDGSGYNKTVYANGNMYINDSNSTLHEAVHAMGITKNDNIWLSEGICNYFGKQLGFNDQIAASYMQLLTMAKQGYFDEQANAGNAQYILYKRVYEDYTTRGGKIDSVDTFDFRLYTDAHARVELDANTYRTLGEVYKLVNKTDCNAVGNELSYDQATSLVLYLVDNYGIEKVLEAYRSQDIETVFGKGYQDLKTDWLAYLYN
;
A
#
# COMPACT_ATOMS: atom_id res chain seq x y z
N MET A 1 21.39 -2.65 -2.00
CA MET A 1 21.35 -3.85 -2.85
C MET A 1 19.99 -4.58 -2.85
N LYS A 2 19.10 -4.33 -1.90
CA LYS A 2 17.75 -4.96 -1.82
C LYS A 2 16.72 -4.37 -2.81
N THR A 3 16.81 -3.10 -3.16
CA THR A 3 15.89 -2.41 -4.08
C THR A 3 15.93 -2.90 -5.53
N LYS A 4 17.05 -3.46 -6.00
CA LYS A 4 17.15 -3.96 -7.38
C LYS A 4 16.50 -5.33 -7.61
N LEU A 5 16.32 -6.14 -6.54
CA LEU A 5 15.65 -7.44 -6.67
C LEU A 5 14.12 -7.30 -6.75
N SER A 6 13.53 -6.33 -6.03
CA SER A 6 12.08 -6.05 -6.11
C SER A 6 11.65 -5.65 -7.52
N PHE A 7 12.43 -4.80 -8.20
CA PHE A 7 12.10 -4.36 -9.55
C PHE A 7 12.04 -5.51 -10.58
N ILE A 8 12.96 -6.46 -10.47
CA ILE A 8 12.98 -7.64 -11.34
C ILE A 8 11.80 -8.58 -11.05
N ALA A 9 11.40 -8.72 -9.79
CA ALA A 9 10.26 -9.54 -9.40
C ALA A 9 8.92 -8.95 -9.88
N ILE A 10 8.75 -7.63 -9.79
CA ILE A 10 7.55 -6.92 -10.28
C ILE A 10 7.47 -6.99 -11.81
N LEU A 11 8.59 -6.79 -12.50
CA LEU A 11 8.62 -6.89 -13.97
C LEU A 11 8.35 -8.33 -14.45
N LEU A 12 8.84 -9.35 -13.74
CA LEU A 12 8.54 -10.76 -13.99
C LEU A 12 7.07 -11.10 -13.69
N LEU A 13 6.46 -10.50 -12.67
CA LEU A 13 5.05 -10.69 -12.34
C LEU A 13 4.16 -10.10 -13.46
N ILE A 14 4.47 -8.90 -13.95
CA ILE A 14 3.76 -8.26 -15.06
C ILE A 14 3.89 -9.09 -16.35
N THR A 15 5.07 -9.65 -16.64
CA THR A 15 5.28 -10.50 -17.84
C THR A 15 4.60 -11.86 -17.71
N MET A 16 4.45 -12.42 -16.51
CA MET A 16 3.69 -13.67 -16.29
C MET A 16 2.18 -13.47 -16.38
N LEU A 17 1.67 -12.32 -15.97
CA LEU A 17 0.23 -12.00 -16.08
C LEU A 17 -0.20 -11.69 -17.52
N LEU A 18 0.68 -11.10 -18.33
CA LEU A 18 0.42 -10.84 -19.76
C LEU A 18 0.58 -12.09 -20.63
N GLY A 19 1.23 -13.15 -20.14
CA GLY A 19 1.47 -14.41 -20.86
C GLY A 19 0.35 -15.45 -20.77
N SER A 20 -0.68 -15.24 -19.95
CA SER A 20 -1.69 -16.27 -19.66
C SER A 20 -3.01 -16.17 -20.48
N CYS A 21 -3.11 -15.24 -21.42
CA CYS A 21 -4.31 -15.05 -22.26
C CYS A 21 -4.08 -15.34 -23.74
N THR A 22 -3.48 -16.48 -24.09
CA THR A 22 -3.57 -16.99 -25.49
C THR A 22 -3.82 -18.48 -25.50
N ASN A 23 -5.07 -18.88 -25.31
CA ASN A 23 -5.57 -20.15 -25.81
C ASN A 23 -6.29 -19.87 -27.14
N THR A 24 -5.59 -20.00 -28.24
CA THR A 24 -6.18 -20.16 -29.57
C THR A 24 -6.33 -21.65 -29.87
N PRO A 25 -7.52 -22.12 -30.28
CA PRO A 25 -7.68 -23.50 -30.69
C PRO A 25 -7.07 -23.77 -32.07
N ASP A 26 -6.43 -24.93 -32.18
CA ASP A 26 -5.88 -25.49 -33.40
C ASP A 26 -6.89 -25.50 -34.55
N LEU A 27 -6.52 -24.98 -35.71
CA LEU A 27 -7.14 -25.23 -37.01
C LEU A 27 -6.15 -26.02 -37.88
N PRO A 28 -6.67 -26.97 -38.70
CA PRO A 28 -5.86 -27.98 -39.32
C PRO A 28 -5.08 -27.50 -40.55
N GLU A 29 -3.92 -28.12 -40.75
CA GLU A 29 -3.08 -28.06 -41.95
C GLU A 29 -3.87 -28.45 -43.21
N ASN A 30 -3.78 -27.68 -44.24
CA ASN A 30 -3.67 -28.27 -45.57
C ASN A 30 -3.15 -27.32 -46.67
N THR A 31 -2.18 -27.89 -47.40
CA THR A 31 -1.84 -27.80 -48.83
C THR A 31 -1.10 -26.60 -49.37
N GLU A 32 0.00 -26.97 -50.00
CA GLU A 32 0.98 -26.28 -50.80
C GLU A 32 0.47 -25.68 -52.14
N PRO A 33 1.32 -25.03 -52.90
CA PRO A 33 1.11 -23.73 -53.54
C PRO A 33 0.84 -23.81 -55.05
N PRO A 34 0.63 -22.69 -55.69
CA PRO A 34 1.19 -22.47 -57.01
C PRO A 34 1.97 -21.17 -57.16
N THR A 35 3.03 -21.34 -57.89
CA THR A 35 4.00 -20.51 -58.58
C THR A 35 3.55 -19.16 -59.07
N SER A 36 4.50 -18.19 -58.86
CA SER A 36 4.95 -17.10 -59.70
C SER A 36 3.96 -16.30 -60.53
N ASP A 37 3.92 -14.99 -60.21
CA ASP A 37 4.02 -13.98 -61.28
C ASP A 37 4.70 -12.70 -60.75
N ASN A 38 5.71 -12.28 -61.52
CA ASN A 38 6.40 -11.02 -61.39
C ASN A 38 5.41 -9.87 -61.68
N SER A 39 4.96 -9.15 -60.68
CA SER A 39 4.50 -7.78 -60.86
C SER A 39 5.37 -6.86 -60.01
N THR A 40 6.09 -5.99 -60.68
CA THR A 40 6.76 -4.82 -60.12
C THR A 40 5.70 -3.96 -59.45
N ASP A 41 5.50 -4.22 -58.15
CA ASP A 41 4.64 -3.38 -57.30
C ASP A 41 5.49 -2.17 -56.88
N THR A 42 5.24 -1.04 -57.52
CA THR A 42 5.61 0.27 -57.01
C THR A 42 4.76 0.46 -55.74
N SER A 43 5.33 0.07 -54.61
CA SER A 43 4.77 0.41 -53.31
C SER A 43 4.74 1.94 -53.20
N THR A 44 3.60 2.53 -53.46
CA THR A 44 3.27 3.84 -52.92
C THR A 44 3.25 3.63 -51.41
N GLU A 45 4.34 4.04 -50.75
CA GLU A 45 4.35 4.18 -49.29
C GLU A 45 3.15 5.03 -48.93
N THR A 46 2.13 4.39 -48.35
CA THR A 46 1.03 5.12 -47.69
C THR A 46 1.72 5.97 -46.63
N PRO A 47 1.46 7.29 -46.52
CA PRO A 47 2.04 8.09 -45.46
C PRO A 47 1.79 7.39 -44.15
N GLU A 48 2.86 7.06 -43.42
CA GLU A 48 2.72 6.49 -42.09
C GLU A 48 1.76 7.37 -41.27
N ASP A 49 0.69 6.78 -40.72
CA ASP A 49 -0.23 7.48 -39.87
C ASP A 49 0.53 7.91 -38.59
N PRO A 50 0.84 9.21 -38.41
CA PRO A 50 1.65 9.68 -37.29
C PRO A 50 0.99 9.40 -35.93
N PHE A 51 -0.30 9.09 -35.91
CA PHE A 51 -1.10 8.83 -34.71
C PHE A 51 -1.49 7.37 -34.56
N GLY A 52 -1.12 6.49 -35.47
CA GLY A 52 -1.54 5.09 -35.45
C GLY A 52 -1.22 4.38 -34.14
N LEU A 53 -0.02 4.67 -33.59
CA LEU A 53 0.41 4.13 -32.30
C LEU A 53 -0.45 4.64 -31.14
N LEU A 54 -0.83 5.91 -31.14
CA LEU A 54 -1.64 6.55 -30.09
C LEU A 54 -3.09 6.11 -30.15
N ARG A 55 -3.64 5.86 -31.34
CA ARG A 55 -5.02 5.37 -31.51
C ARG A 55 -5.22 3.95 -30.99
N SER A 56 -4.15 3.17 -30.85
CA SER A 56 -4.21 1.84 -30.26
C SER A 56 -4.15 1.83 -28.74
N SER A 57 -3.95 2.98 -28.10
CA SER A 57 -3.92 3.08 -26.63
C SER A 57 -5.33 2.98 -26.05
N GLU A 58 -5.47 2.17 -25.00
CA GLU A 58 -6.70 2.05 -24.22
C GLU A 58 -6.84 3.17 -23.16
N GLU A 59 -5.81 4.01 -22.98
CA GLU A 59 -5.83 5.10 -22.01
C GLU A 59 -6.75 6.23 -22.46
N GLU A 60 -7.84 6.47 -21.74
CA GLU A 60 -8.88 7.43 -22.09
C GLU A 60 -8.34 8.88 -22.25
N TRP A 61 -7.37 9.28 -21.42
CA TRP A 61 -6.77 10.62 -21.52
C TRP A 61 -6.01 10.84 -22.83
N ILE A 62 -5.37 9.79 -23.38
CA ILE A 62 -4.69 9.84 -24.68
C ILE A 62 -5.74 10.06 -25.78
N SER A 63 -6.87 9.38 -25.71
CA SER A 63 -7.95 9.53 -26.67
C SER A 63 -8.50 10.96 -26.72
N TYR A 64 -8.69 11.59 -25.55
CA TYR A 64 -9.16 13.00 -25.50
C TYR A 64 -8.08 13.97 -25.98
N GLY A 65 -6.83 13.79 -25.56
CA GLY A 65 -5.73 14.62 -25.99
C GLY A 65 -5.50 14.55 -27.50
N LEU A 66 -5.49 13.33 -28.05
CA LEU A 66 -5.36 13.11 -29.49
C LEU A 66 -6.51 13.73 -30.28
N ALA A 67 -7.75 13.53 -29.82
CA ALA A 67 -8.92 14.13 -30.48
C ALA A 67 -8.87 15.65 -30.50
N ALA A 68 -8.42 16.28 -29.41
CA ALA A 68 -8.23 17.74 -29.37
C ALA A 68 -7.12 18.19 -30.32
N TYR A 69 -6.01 17.48 -30.34
CA TYR A 69 -4.85 17.78 -31.16
C TYR A 69 -5.14 17.65 -32.66
N GLU A 70 -5.81 16.57 -33.08
CA GLU A 70 -6.21 16.36 -34.49
C GLU A 70 -7.22 17.40 -35.00
N ASN A 71 -7.99 18.01 -34.12
CA ASN A 71 -8.98 19.04 -34.46
C ASN A 71 -8.45 20.47 -34.27
N ASP A 72 -7.14 20.64 -34.08
CA ASP A 72 -6.52 21.96 -33.83
C ASP A 72 -7.22 22.76 -32.72
N LYS A 73 -7.72 22.06 -31.71
CA LYS A 73 -8.40 22.69 -30.57
C LYS A 73 -7.42 23.53 -29.77
N GLU A 74 -7.77 24.80 -29.53
CA GLU A 74 -6.99 25.66 -28.64
C GLU A 74 -6.97 25.07 -27.24
N VAL A 75 -5.74 24.81 -26.72
CA VAL A 75 -5.52 24.21 -25.42
C VAL A 75 -5.59 25.29 -24.33
N GLU A 76 -6.35 25.01 -23.29
CA GLU A 76 -6.51 25.91 -22.15
C GLU A 76 -5.22 26.11 -21.36
N ASN A 77 -4.93 27.35 -20.94
CA ASN A 77 -3.82 27.63 -20.03
C ASN A 77 -4.24 27.29 -18.59
N LEU A 78 -3.68 26.22 -18.06
CA LEU A 78 -4.04 25.69 -16.75
C LEU A 78 -3.19 26.24 -15.59
N LYS A 79 -2.48 27.36 -15.77
CA LYS A 79 -1.64 27.95 -14.71
C LYS A 79 -2.45 28.26 -13.45
N ASP A 80 -3.55 28.96 -13.58
CA ASP A 80 -4.39 29.35 -12.45
C ASP A 80 -5.04 28.12 -11.79
N PHE A 81 -5.44 27.13 -12.59
CA PHE A 81 -5.99 25.88 -12.13
C PHE A 81 -5.00 25.12 -11.23
N PHE A 82 -3.75 24.96 -11.64
CA PHE A 82 -2.73 24.24 -10.86
C PHE A 82 -2.05 25.11 -9.77
N SER A 83 -2.31 26.41 -9.73
CA SER A 83 -1.91 27.26 -8.60
C SER A 83 -2.62 26.86 -7.30
N ASP A 84 -3.81 26.26 -7.40
CA ASP A 84 -4.43 25.52 -6.30
C ASP A 84 -3.88 24.10 -6.27
N ARG A 85 -3.08 23.79 -5.23
CA ARG A 85 -2.48 22.45 -5.05
C ARG A 85 -3.52 21.33 -4.98
N ALA A 86 -4.76 21.59 -4.54
CA ALA A 86 -5.81 20.58 -4.52
C ALA A 86 -6.14 20.06 -5.92
N ASN A 87 -5.94 20.87 -6.96
CA ASN A 87 -6.16 20.46 -8.34
C ASN A 87 -5.04 19.58 -8.93
N MET A 88 -3.91 19.41 -8.23
CA MET A 88 -2.86 18.47 -8.63
C MET A 88 -3.36 17.02 -8.74
N THR A 89 -4.47 16.69 -8.06
CA THR A 89 -5.14 15.39 -8.21
C THR A 89 -5.47 15.08 -9.66
N TYR A 90 -5.92 16.08 -10.42
CA TYR A 90 -6.26 15.90 -11.83
C TYR A 90 -5.05 15.65 -12.71
N LEU A 91 -3.88 16.16 -12.33
CA LEU A 91 -2.63 15.87 -13.03
C LEU A 91 -2.11 14.47 -12.71
N THR A 92 -2.28 14.01 -11.48
CA THR A 92 -1.75 12.72 -11.01
C THR A 92 -2.66 11.54 -11.31
N LEU A 93 -3.98 11.78 -11.32
CA LEU A 93 -5.00 10.75 -11.51
C LEU A 93 -5.69 10.79 -12.89
N TYR A 94 -5.38 11.77 -13.75
CA TYR A 94 -6.09 12.01 -15.01
C TYR A 94 -6.09 10.80 -15.94
N ASP A 95 -5.00 10.03 -15.95
CA ASP A 95 -4.84 8.83 -16.76
C ASP A 95 -5.60 7.61 -16.24
N HIS A 96 -6.03 7.63 -14.97
CA HIS A 96 -6.73 6.51 -14.34
C HIS A 96 -8.17 6.85 -13.96
N PHE A 97 -8.43 8.11 -13.51
CA PHE A 97 -9.74 8.54 -13.03
C PHE A 97 -10.43 9.52 -13.96
N PHE A 98 -10.24 9.35 -15.23
CA PHE A 98 -10.77 10.25 -16.23
C PHE A 98 -12.30 10.41 -16.16
N THR A 99 -13.00 9.40 -15.67
CA THR A 99 -14.45 9.41 -15.50
C THR A 99 -14.95 10.24 -14.32
N TYR A 100 -14.05 10.67 -13.41
CA TYR A 100 -14.46 11.31 -12.17
C TYR A 100 -15.08 12.69 -12.34
N ASP A 101 -14.36 13.60 -12.99
CA ASP A 101 -14.84 14.95 -13.30
C ASP A 101 -14.27 15.41 -14.65
N LYS A 102 -14.94 15.00 -15.72
CA LYS A 102 -14.49 15.31 -17.09
C LYS A 102 -14.43 16.79 -17.41
N THR A 103 -15.15 17.63 -16.66
CA THR A 103 -15.10 19.10 -16.87
C THR A 103 -13.73 19.67 -16.49
N LYS A 104 -12.98 18.98 -15.63
CA LYS A 104 -11.64 19.38 -15.18
C LYS A 104 -10.55 18.48 -15.77
N SER A 105 -10.75 17.18 -15.82
CA SER A 105 -9.73 16.24 -16.29
C SER A 105 -9.52 16.29 -17.81
N VAL A 106 -10.55 16.57 -18.60
CA VAL A 106 -10.40 16.71 -20.07
C VAL A 106 -9.44 17.85 -20.44
N PRO A 107 -9.61 19.11 -19.94
CA PRO A 107 -8.64 20.16 -20.23
C PRO A 107 -7.20 19.81 -19.81
N VAL A 108 -7.03 19.09 -18.69
CA VAL A 108 -5.70 18.63 -18.25
C VAL A 108 -5.11 17.61 -19.21
N ALA A 109 -5.91 16.63 -19.66
CA ALA A 109 -5.46 15.63 -20.63
C ALA A 109 -5.07 16.28 -21.98
N GLU A 110 -5.91 17.17 -22.48
CA GLU A 110 -5.65 17.91 -23.73
C GLU A 110 -4.34 18.70 -23.66
N ALA A 111 -4.15 19.46 -22.58
CA ALA A 111 -2.96 20.30 -22.41
C ALA A 111 -1.69 19.48 -22.20
N LEU A 112 -1.74 18.44 -21.40
CA LEU A 112 -0.58 17.58 -21.15
C LEU A 112 -0.20 16.76 -22.39
N PHE A 113 -1.19 16.23 -23.12
CA PHE A 113 -0.97 15.53 -24.38
C PHE A 113 -0.26 16.44 -25.39
N ALA A 114 -0.79 17.62 -25.65
CA ALA A 114 -0.19 18.58 -26.57
C ALA A 114 1.26 18.93 -26.17
N PHE A 115 1.49 19.19 -24.87
CA PHE A 115 2.82 19.50 -24.37
C PHE A 115 3.83 18.34 -24.59
N ILE A 116 3.44 17.11 -24.30
CA ILE A 116 4.32 15.95 -24.45
C ILE A 116 4.56 15.66 -25.94
N TYR A 117 3.49 15.63 -26.72
CA TYR A 117 3.55 15.31 -28.14
C TYR A 117 4.40 16.34 -28.93
N ASP A 118 4.18 17.64 -28.73
CA ASP A 118 4.92 18.70 -29.40
C ASP A 118 6.40 18.69 -29.07
N LYS A 119 6.74 18.32 -27.84
CA LYS A 119 8.12 18.38 -27.36
C LYS A 119 8.90 17.10 -27.62
N TYR A 120 8.23 15.93 -27.53
CA TYR A 120 8.89 14.64 -27.49
C TYR A 120 8.35 13.61 -28.48
N GLY A 121 7.19 13.87 -29.11
CA GLY A 121 6.56 12.97 -30.09
C GLY A 121 5.68 11.87 -29.48
N ALA A 122 5.14 11.01 -30.35
CA ALA A 122 4.13 10.02 -30.02
C ALA A 122 4.61 8.97 -28.99
N GLU A 123 5.82 8.47 -29.13
CA GLU A 123 6.37 7.45 -28.21
C GLU A 123 6.45 7.97 -26.77
N ALA A 124 6.75 9.25 -26.59
CA ALA A 124 6.84 9.85 -25.27
C ALA A 124 5.49 9.95 -24.57
N VAL A 125 4.38 10.08 -25.30
CA VAL A 125 3.03 10.06 -24.72
C VAL A 125 2.74 8.72 -24.07
N LEU A 126 3.29 7.63 -24.61
CA LEU A 126 3.13 6.26 -24.11
C LEU A 126 4.20 5.85 -23.08
N ASP A 127 5.21 6.69 -22.82
CA ASP A 127 6.32 6.38 -21.92
C ASP A 127 5.90 6.56 -20.45
N LEU A 128 5.37 5.50 -19.85
CA LEU A 128 4.95 5.48 -18.46
C LEU A 128 6.10 5.80 -17.47
N VAL A 129 7.33 5.38 -17.81
CA VAL A 129 8.49 5.55 -16.91
C VAL A 129 8.87 7.02 -16.78
N LYS A 130 8.77 7.78 -17.89
CA LYS A 130 9.10 9.21 -17.90
C LYS A 130 7.92 10.13 -17.62
N ARG A 131 6.74 9.58 -17.41
CA ARG A 131 5.51 10.37 -17.23
C ARG A 131 5.61 11.36 -16.05
N CYS A 132 6.24 10.97 -14.95
CA CYS A 132 6.48 11.87 -13.82
C CYS A 132 7.36 13.09 -14.20
N GLU A 133 8.41 12.84 -14.99
CA GLU A 133 9.32 13.87 -15.49
C GLU A 133 8.58 14.84 -16.41
N TYR A 134 7.78 14.33 -17.34
CA TYR A 134 6.97 15.15 -18.25
C TYR A 134 5.92 16.00 -17.53
N LYS A 135 5.25 15.45 -16.50
CA LYS A 135 4.32 16.17 -15.65
C LYS A 135 5.01 17.32 -14.90
N SER A 136 6.18 17.08 -14.34
CA SER A 136 7.00 18.10 -13.70
C SER A 136 7.44 19.20 -14.67
N GLU A 137 7.86 18.83 -15.87
CA GLU A 137 8.24 19.79 -16.89
C GLU A 137 7.06 20.63 -17.41
N TYR A 138 5.90 20.00 -17.55
CA TYR A 138 4.66 20.72 -17.90
C TYR A 138 4.33 21.79 -16.86
N LEU A 139 4.38 21.48 -15.57
CA LEU A 139 4.15 22.44 -14.50
C LEU A 139 5.18 23.59 -14.54
N LYS A 140 6.45 23.28 -14.76
CA LYS A 140 7.51 24.28 -14.93
C LYS A 140 7.26 25.19 -16.15
N SER A 141 6.70 24.65 -17.24
CA SER A 141 6.33 25.45 -18.42
C SER A 141 5.22 26.45 -18.16
N LEU A 142 4.36 26.19 -17.18
CA LEU A 142 3.33 27.11 -16.68
C LEU A 142 3.87 28.15 -15.69
N GLY A 143 5.18 28.10 -15.37
CA GLY A 143 5.82 28.96 -14.38
C GLY A 143 5.48 28.61 -12.92
N LEU A 144 5.15 27.33 -12.67
CA LEU A 144 4.92 26.78 -11.33
C LEU A 144 6.19 26.08 -10.84
N GLU A 145 6.56 26.34 -9.58
CA GLU A 145 7.74 25.72 -8.93
C GLU A 145 7.42 24.37 -8.26
N VAL A 146 6.28 23.79 -8.53
CA VAL A 146 5.84 22.54 -7.93
C VAL A 146 6.44 21.38 -8.68
N GLU A 147 7.25 20.57 -8.01
CA GLU A 147 7.72 19.31 -8.54
C GLU A 147 6.66 18.21 -8.35
N TYR A 148 6.49 17.40 -9.39
CA TYR A 148 5.70 16.18 -9.28
C TYR A 148 6.50 15.14 -8.48
N THR A 149 5.91 14.53 -7.46
CA THR A 149 6.65 13.78 -6.43
C THR A 149 6.48 12.26 -6.49
N ASN A 150 5.65 11.74 -7.39
CA ASN A 150 5.56 10.29 -7.54
C ASN A 150 6.86 9.72 -8.13
N ALA A 151 7.30 8.58 -7.60
CA ALA A 151 8.40 7.83 -8.19
C ALA A 151 7.94 7.12 -9.49
N PRO A 152 8.82 6.92 -10.49
CA PRO A 152 8.45 6.27 -11.75
C PRO A 152 7.81 4.88 -11.57
N GLU A 153 8.29 4.08 -10.63
CA GLU A 153 7.73 2.76 -10.32
C GLU A 153 6.28 2.83 -9.83
N VAL A 154 5.92 3.90 -9.11
CA VAL A 154 4.53 4.13 -8.67
C VAL A 154 3.64 4.42 -9.86
N GLU A 155 4.09 5.25 -10.81
CA GLU A 155 3.31 5.56 -12.02
C GLU A 155 3.09 4.32 -12.89
N VAL A 156 4.14 3.53 -13.12
CA VAL A 156 4.05 2.27 -13.87
C VAL A 156 3.08 1.30 -13.21
N PHE A 157 3.13 1.20 -11.89
CA PHE A 157 2.23 0.32 -11.15
C PHE A 157 0.77 0.79 -11.22
N LEU A 158 0.53 2.09 -11.01
CA LEU A 158 -0.81 2.67 -11.11
C LEU A 158 -1.43 2.48 -12.49
N ALA A 159 -0.62 2.58 -13.57
CA ALA A 159 -1.07 2.33 -14.93
C ALA A 159 -1.53 0.88 -15.18
N SER A 160 -1.15 -0.05 -14.31
CA SER A 160 -1.58 -1.45 -14.37
C SER A 160 -2.84 -1.77 -13.57
N MET A 161 -3.42 -0.77 -12.87
CA MET A 161 -4.64 -0.94 -12.10
C MET A 161 -5.90 -0.69 -12.94
N ASP A 162 -6.96 -1.43 -12.64
CA ASP A 162 -8.29 -1.19 -13.20
C ASP A 162 -9.02 -0.12 -12.39
N PHE A 163 -9.61 0.85 -13.09
CA PHE A 163 -10.33 1.96 -12.47
C PHE A 163 -11.78 1.98 -12.90
N SER A 164 -12.69 2.10 -11.92
CA SER A 164 -14.13 2.18 -12.14
C SER A 164 -14.81 3.04 -11.07
N SER A 165 -16.11 3.22 -11.18
CA SER A 165 -16.92 3.93 -10.20
C SER A 165 -18.35 3.40 -10.15
N ASN A 166 -19.07 3.71 -9.07
CA ASN A 166 -20.50 3.47 -8.96
C ASN A 166 -21.19 4.59 -8.15
N SER A 167 -22.50 4.46 -7.89
CA SER A 167 -23.27 5.46 -7.16
C SER A 167 -22.81 5.69 -5.71
N THR A 168 -22.11 4.76 -5.10
CA THR A 168 -21.65 4.83 -3.69
C THR A 168 -20.17 5.22 -3.59
N TYR A 169 -19.34 4.68 -4.50
CA TYR A 169 -17.89 4.89 -4.50
C TYR A 169 -17.47 5.56 -5.79
N LYS A 170 -16.89 6.75 -5.68
CA LYS A 170 -16.39 7.50 -6.83
C LYS A 170 -15.17 6.85 -7.45
N TYR A 171 -14.38 6.14 -6.62
CA TYR A 171 -13.19 5.45 -7.07
C TYR A 171 -13.24 4.01 -6.57
N ILE A 172 -13.19 3.08 -7.50
CA ILE A 172 -13.02 1.66 -7.28
C ILE A 172 -11.78 1.27 -8.07
N ILE A 173 -10.72 0.87 -7.36
CA ILE A 173 -9.39 0.64 -7.92
C ILE A 173 -9.03 -0.81 -7.65
N SER A 174 -8.75 -1.57 -8.70
CA SER A 174 -8.48 -3.01 -8.58
C SER A 174 -7.15 -3.39 -9.20
N PHE A 175 -6.46 -4.32 -8.57
CA PHE A 175 -5.31 -5.00 -9.12
C PHE A 175 -5.33 -6.48 -8.68
N GLY A 176 -5.49 -7.39 -9.62
CA GLY A 176 -5.63 -8.82 -9.32
C GLY A 176 -6.82 -9.09 -8.39
N ASN A 177 -6.55 -9.68 -7.23
CA ASN A 177 -7.56 -9.97 -6.21
C ASN A 177 -7.74 -8.88 -5.14
N VAL A 178 -7.11 -7.71 -5.32
CA VAL A 178 -7.21 -6.56 -4.40
C VAL A 178 -8.11 -5.49 -4.99
N THR A 179 -9.01 -4.92 -4.19
CA THR A 179 -9.88 -3.82 -4.61
C THR A 179 -10.02 -2.78 -3.51
N TYR A 180 -9.80 -1.53 -3.86
CA TYR A 180 -9.96 -0.36 -2.98
C TYR A 180 -11.21 0.42 -3.36
N TYR A 181 -12.00 0.79 -2.36
CA TYR A 181 -13.24 1.55 -2.51
C TYR A 181 -13.13 2.88 -1.78
N PHE A 182 -13.11 3.99 -2.53
CA PHE A 182 -13.08 5.35 -1.98
C PHE A 182 -14.38 6.09 -2.32
N LYS A 183 -14.95 6.80 -1.34
CA LYS A 183 -16.06 7.74 -1.59
C LYS A 183 -15.56 9.00 -2.27
N ASP A 184 -14.43 9.52 -1.82
CA ASP A 184 -13.71 10.66 -2.38
C ASP A 184 -12.24 10.64 -1.90
N PHE A 185 -11.45 11.59 -2.35
CA PHE A 185 -10.07 11.80 -1.91
C PHE A 185 -9.93 13.08 -1.07
N SER A 186 -10.96 13.48 -0.33
CA SER A 186 -10.96 14.73 0.43
C SER A 186 -10.03 14.74 1.64
N ALA A 187 -9.63 13.56 2.13
CA ALA A 187 -8.86 13.42 3.38
C ALA A 187 -7.34 13.46 3.22
N GLY A 188 -6.80 13.49 2.00
CA GLY A 188 -5.35 13.45 1.78
C GLY A 188 -4.89 14.08 0.48
N SER A 189 -3.57 14.15 0.27
CA SER A 189 -3.00 14.58 -1.00
C SER A 189 -3.02 13.43 -2.02
N PRO A 190 -3.08 13.71 -3.34
CA PRO A 190 -3.01 12.70 -4.39
C PRO A 190 -1.78 11.81 -4.28
N THR A 191 -0.64 12.38 -3.99
CA THR A 191 0.63 11.65 -3.82
C THR A 191 0.57 10.65 -2.67
N GLN A 192 -0.11 11.00 -1.56
CA GLN A 192 -0.31 10.07 -0.45
C GLN A 192 -1.16 8.88 -0.88
N TYR A 193 -2.23 9.07 -1.65
CA TYR A 193 -3.05 7.96 -2.15
C TYR A 193 -2.29 7.09 -3.15
N HIS A 194 -1.48 7.66 -4.03
CA HIS A 194 -0.66 6.89 -4.96
C HIS A 194 0.36 6.02 -4.24
N GLY A 195 1.14 6.61 -3.33
CA GLY A 195 2.07 5.88 -2.49
C GLY A 195 1.35 4.79 -1.69
N PHE A 196 0.22 5.15 -1.06
CA PHE A 196 -0.58 4.20 -0.31
C PHE A 196 -1.03 3.00 -1.16
N LEU A 197 -1.62 3.20 -2.34
CA LEU A 197 -2.07 2.12 -3.23
C LEU A 197 -0.89 1.22 -3.63
N TYR A 198 0.22 1.83 -4.02
CA TYR A 198 1.42 1.10 -4.40
C TYR A 198 1.95 0.23 -3.24
N TYR A 199 2.25 0.84 -2.10
CA TYR A 199 2.89 0.13 -0.98
C TYR A 199 1.94 -0.87 -0.30
N SER A 200 0.65 -0.56 -0.20
CA SER A 200 -0.32 -1.50 0.37
C SER A 200 -0.49 -2.73 -0.52
N THR A 201 -0.54 -2.55 -1.84
CA THR A 201 -0.74 -3.67 -2.77
C THR A 201 0.53 -4.49 -2.91
N THR A 202 1.67 -3.86 -3.15
CA THR A 202 2.96 -4.56 -3.28
C THR A 202 3.34 -5.26 -1.98
N GLY A 203 3.14 -4.59 -0.83
CA GLY A 203 3.39 -5.18 0.48
C GLY A 203 2.50 -6.40 0.76
N LEU A 204 1.24 -6.37 0.34
CA LEU A 204 0.36 -7.54 0.46
C LEU A 204 0.87 -8.72 -0.38
N PHE A 205 1.28 -8.49 -1.62
CA PHE A 205 1.81 -9.56 -2.46
C PHE A 205 3.15 -10.09 -1.95
N GLU A 206 4.06 -9.21 -1.52
CA GLU A 206 5.31 -9.63 -0.89
C GLU A 206 5.08 -10.49 0.37
N MET A 207 4.09 -10.13 1.19
CA MET A 207 3.69 -10.92 2.35
C MET A 207 3.10 -12.28 1.93
N ILE A 208 2.24 -12.34 0.93
CA ILE A 208 1.70 -13.60 0.40
C ILE A 208 2.83 -14.50 -0.13
N ASP A 209 3.76 -13.94 -0.90
CA ASP A 209 4.91 -14.68 -1.43
C ASP A 209 5.83 -15.18 -0.30
N TYR A 210 6.03 -14.39 0.74
CA TYR A 210 6.76 -14.82 1.93
C TYR A 210 6.07 -16.00 2.62
N LEU A 211 4.76 -15.93 2.83
CA LEU A 211 3.98 -17.02 3.43
C LEU A 211 4.08 -18.31 2.61
N LYS A 212 3.93 -18.22 1.28
CA LYS A 212 4.07 -19.36 0.36
C LYS A 212 5.48 -19.95 0.39
N SER A 213 6.49 -19.11 0.25
CA SER A 213 7.89 -19.53 0.14
C SER A 213 8.42 -20.19 1.42
N ASN A 214 7.85 -19.87 2.57
CA ASN A 214 8.19 -20.42 3.86
C ASN A 214 7.22 -21.50 4.36
N ASN A 215 6.24 -21.91 3.53
CA ASN A 215 5.19 -22.88 3.87
C ASN A 215 4.36 -22.48 5.11
N LEU A 216 4.14 -21.17 5.32
CA LEU A 216 3.41 -20.61 6.46
C LEU A 216 1.92 -20.36 6.15
N ASN A 217 1.48 -20.65 4.92
CA ASN A 217 0.13 -20.38 4.44
C ASN A 217 -0.89 -21.49 4.76
N GLU A 218 -0.52 -22.53 5.50
CA GLU A 218 -1.46 -23.58 5.91
C GLU A 218 -2.61 -23.00 6.74
N GLY A 219 -3.84 -23.24 6.28
CA GLY A 219 -5.05 -22.74 6.95
C GLY A 219 -5.35 -21.25 6.70
N LEU A 220 -4.53 -20.56 5.89
CA LEU A 220 -4.77 -19.17 5.49
C LEU A 220 -5.34 -19.09 4.09
N ASP A 221 -6.39 -18.29 3.91
CA ASP A 221 -7.01 -18.01 2.61
C ASP A 221 -6.29 -16.85 1.90
N ILE A 222 -5.09 -17.13 1.40
CA ILE A 222 -4.21 -16.14 0.74
C ILE A 222 -4.63 -15.81 -0.70
N GLU A 223 -5.53 -16.59 -1.30
CA GLU A 223 -6.02 -16.39 -2.67
C GLU A 223 -7.38 -15.66 -2.71
N ARG A 224 -7.91 -15.30 -1.54
CA ARG A 224 -9.20 -14.62 -1.45
C ARG A 224 -9.18 -13.24 -2.09
N LYS A 225 -10.37 -12.66 -2.30
CA LYS A 225 -10.50 -11.23 -2.65
C LYS A 225 -10.30 -10.37 -1.40
N PHE A 226 -9.45 -9.36 -1.52
CA PHE A 226 -9.16 -8.36 -0.49
C PHE A 226 -9.87 -7.06 -0.87
N ASN A 227 -10.92 -6.70 -0.14
CA ASN A 227 -11.73 -5.52 -0.40
C ASN A 227 -11.48 -4.46 0.67
N TYR A 228 -10.78 -3.40 0.34
CA TYR A 228 -10.45 -2.28 1.22
C TYR A 228 -11.47 -1.15 1.05
N TYR A 229 -12.34 -0.95 2.04
CA TYR A 229 -13.26 0.17 2.11
C TYR A 229 -12.61 1.31 2.89
N MET A 230 -12.10 2.30 2.16
CA MET A 230 -11.36 3.41 2.73
C MET A 230 -12.34 4.45 3.28
N THR A 231 -12.47 4.51 4.59
CA THR A 231 -13.44 5.38 5.25
C THR A 231 -12.86 6.73 5.62
N PHE A 232 -11.64 6.78 6.14
CA PHE A 232 -10.93 7.99 6.57
C PHE A 232 -11.82 9.01 7.32
N ASP A 233 -12.80 8.49 8.06
CA ASP A 233 -13.84 9.31 8.71
C ASP A 233 -13.46 9.76 10.13
N GLY A 234 -12.23 9.47 10.56
CA GLY A 234 -11.74 9.81 11.88
C GLY A 234 -12.35 8.97 13.00
N SER A 235 -13.11 7.91 12.70
CA SER A 235 -13.71 7.04 13.70
C SER A 235 -12.70 6.25 14.54
N GLY A 236 -11.45 6.16 14.05
CA GLY A 236 -10.34 5.49 14.74
C GLY A 236 -10.41 3.96 14.73
N TYR A 237 -11.38 3.38 14.02
CA TYR A 237 -11.56 1.92 13.99
C TYR A 237 -11.31 1.34 12.62
N ASN A 238 -10.35 0.41 12.55
CA ASN A 238 -10.24 -0.52 11.44
C ASN A 238 -11.01 -1.80 11.79
N LYS A 239 -11.54 -2.47 10.77
CA LYS A 239 -12.36 -3.65 10.97
C LYS A 239 -12.31 -4.58 9.78
N THR A 240 -12.03 -5.84 10.03
CA THR A 240 -12.15 -6.90 9.04
C THR A 240 -13.41 -7.73 9.26
N VAL A 241 -14.13 -8.01 8.16
CA VAL A 241 -15.21 -9.00 8.12
C VAL A 241 -14.68 -10.23 7.38
N TYR A 242 -14.20 -11.21 8.12
CA TYR A 242 -13.55 -12.39 7.56
C TYR A 242 -14.40 -13.11 6.52
N ALA A 243 -15.71 -13.27 6.76
CA ALA A 243 -16.60 -14.05 5.90
C ALA A 243 -16.57 -13.62 4.41
N ASN A 244 -16.32 -12.34 4.12
CA ASN A 244 -16.35 -11.81 2.74
C ASN A 244 -15.08 -11.06 2.34
N GLY A 245 -14.05 -11.02 3.19
CA GLY A 245 -12.80 -10.31 2.92
C GLY A 245 -12.90 -8.79 2.92
N ASN A 246 -13.98 -8.23 3.45
CA ASN A 246 -14.16 -6.79 3.52
C ASN A 246 -13.39 -6.21 4.71
N MET A 247 -12.54 -5.25 4.44
CA MET A 247 -11.75 -4.50 5.41
C MET A 247 -12.17 -3.04 5.37
N TYR A 248 -12.56 -2.50 6.49
CA TYR A 248 -12.93 -1.09 6.64
C TYR A 248 -11.75 -0.37 7.28
N ILE A 249 -11.08 0.47 6.49
CA ILE A 249 -9.80 1.08 6.83
C ILE A 249 -9.99 2.56 7.09
N ASN A 250 -9.64 2.99 8.26
CA ASN A 250 -9.69 4.39 8.66
C ASN A 250 -8.31 5.07 8.65
N ASP A 251 -7.24 4.29 8.77
CA ASP A 251 -5.87 4.77 8.60
C ASP A 251 -5.05 3.86 7.67
N SER A 252 -4.12 4.46 6.94
CA SER A 252 -3.29 3.74 5.97
C SER A 252 -2.33 2.73 6.61
N ASN A 253 -2.06 2.86 7.91
CA ASN A 253 -1.05 2.06 8.59
C ASN A 253 -1.54 0.67 9.01
N SER A 254 -2.82 0.36 8.81
CA SER A 254 -3.42 -0.89 9.25
C SER A 254 -3.81 -1.83 8.11
N THR A 255 -3.49 -1.50 6.87
CA THR A 255 -3.93 -2.29 5.71
C THR A 255 -3.43 -3.72 5.70
N LEU A 256 -2.14 -3.94 5.95
CA LEU A 256 -1.59 -5.29 5.98
C LEU A 256 -2.01 -6.05 7.25
N HIS A 257 -2.14 -5.38 8.38
CA HIS A 257 -2.69 -5.95 9.60
C HIS A 257 -4.10 -6.54 9.35
N GLU A 258 -4.97 -5.74 8.76
CA GLU A 258 -6.33 -6.15 8.42
C GLU A 258 -6.37 -7.24 7.34
N ALA A 259 -5.42 -7.23 6.39
CA ALA A 259 -5.29 -8.29 5.41
C ALA A 259 -4.95 -9.65 6.04
N VAL A 260 -4.11 -9.68 7.07
CA VAL A 260 -3.82 -10.91 7.82
C VAL A 260 -5.07 -11.44 8.52
N HIS A 261 -5.87 -10.55 9.12
CA HIS A 261 -7.19 -10.94 9.63
C HIS A 261 -8.09 -11.49 8.53
N ALA A 262 -8.09 -10.86 7.37
CA ALA A 262 -8.86 -11.32 6.23
C ALA A 262 -8.39 -12.70 5.75
N MET A 263 -7.10 -13.02 5.77
CA MET A 263 -6.57 -14.34 5.42
C MET A 263 -7.01 -15.45 6.38
N GLY A 264 -7.49 -15.13 7.58
CA GLY A 264 -7.99 -16.12 8.54
C GLY A 264 -7.41 -16.06 9.95
N ILE A 265 -6.49 -15.16 10.22
CA ILE A 265 -6.05 -14.88 11.58
C ILE A 265 -7.14 -14.06 12.29
N THR A 266 -8.20 -14.74 12.66
CA THR A 266 -9.36 -14.11 13.30
C THR A 266 -9.21 -14.10 14.81
N LYS A 267 -10.01 -13.25 15.48
CA LYS A 267 -10.07 -13.22 16.93
C LYS A 267 -10.59 -14.53 17.48
N ASN A 268 -9.85 -15.07 18.41
CA ASN A 268 -10.18 -16.27 19.14
C ASN A 268 -10.00 -16.02 20.64
N ASP A 269 -9.99 -17.05 21.48
CA ASP A 269 -9.85 -16.90 22.93
C ASP A 269 -8.49 -16.27 23.34
N ASN A 270 -7.46 -16.37 22.48
CA ASN A 270 -6.15 -15.77 22.65
C ASN A 270 -6.00 -14.52 21.76
N ILE A 271 -6.78 -13.47 22.01
CA ILE A 271 -6.82 -12.24 21.21
C ILE A 271 -5.43 -11.61 21.03
N TRP A 272 -4.62 -11.59 22.09
CA TRP A 272 -3.26 -11.08 22.03
C TRP A 272 -2.41 -11.81 20.98
N LEU A 273 -2.61 -13.13 20.82
CA LEU A 273 -1.87 -13.94 19.86
C LEU A 273 -2.31 -13.61 18.43
N SER A 274 -3.62 -13.50 18.16
CA SER A 274 -4.11 -13.12 16.84
C SER A 274 -3.68 -11.72 16.45
N GLU A 275 -3.82 -10.72 17.32
CA GLU A 275 -3.42 -9.34 17.04
C GLU A 275 -1.89 -9.19 16.92
N GLY A 276 -1.15 -9.89 17.78
CA GLY A 276 0.31 -9.90 17.71
C GLY A 276 0.83 -10.54 16.41
N ILE A 277 0.20 -11.62 15.93
CA ILE A 277 0.52 -12.24 14.62
C ILE A 277 0.20 -11.28 13.47
N CYS A 278 -0.95 -10.60 13.51
CA CYS A 278 -1.32 -9.63 12.49
C CYS A 278 -0.30 -8.47 12.42
N ASN A 279 0.14 -7.97 13.56
CA ASN A 279 1.19 -6.96 13.62
C ASN A 279 2.57 -7.52 13.21
N TYR A 280 2.88 -8.76 13.54
CA TYR A 280 4.12 -9.39 13.11
C TYR A 280 4.23 -9.44 11.59
N PHE A 281 3.23 -9.95 10.90
CA PHE A 281 3.21 -10.00 9.45
C PHE A 281 3.03 -8.61 8.81
N GLY A 282 2.18 -7.77 9.36
CA GLY A 282 1.89 -6.46 8.80
C GLY A 282 2.99 -5.42 8.99
N LYS A 283 3.80 -5.53 10.08
CA LYS A 283 4.74 -4.48 10.45
C LYS A 283 6.20 -4.94 10.48
N GLN A 284 6.47 -6.09 11.09
CA GLN A 284 7.84 -6.46 11.45
C GLN A 284 8.64 -7.05 10.29
N LEU A 285 7.99 -7.58 9.27
CA LEU A 285 8.66 -8.15 8.11
C LEU A 285 9.03 -7.09 7.05
N GLY A 286 8.67 -5.83 7.26
CA GLY A 286 9.05 -4.72 6.39
C GLY A 286 8.41 -4.73 5.01
N PHE A 287 7.24 -5.35 4.88
CA PHE A 287 6.52 -5.38 3.60
C PHE A 287 5.86 -4.05 3.21
N ASN A 288 5.87 -3.06 4.11
CA ASN A 288 5.21 -1.77 3.85
C ASN A 288 5.92 -0.59 4.54
N ASP A 289 5.32 0.60 4.36
CA ASP A 289 5.79 1.86 4.91
C ASP A 289 5.55 2.06 6.41
N GLN A 290 4.99 1.10 7.13
CA GLN A 290 4.68 1.34 8.55
C GLN A 290 5.93 1.54 9.39
N ILE A 291 7.01 0.86 9.03
CA ILE A 291 8.33 1.11 9.65
C ILE A 291 8.76 2.55 9.38
N ALA A 292 8.66 2.99 8.12
CA ALA A 292 8.97 4.35 7.72
C ALA A 292 8.04 5.36 8.40
N ALA A 293 6.75 5.08 8.51
CA ALA A 293 5.77 5.93 9.19
C ALA A 293 6.08 6.08 10.68
N SER A 294 6.39 4.99 11.38
CA SER A 294 6.78 4.99 12.80
C SER A 294 8.08 5.77 13.01
N TYR A 295 9.07 5.54 12.15
CA TYR A 295 10.32 6.31 12.14
C TYR A 295 10.07 7.80 11.94
N MET A 296 9.30 8.18 10.93
CA MET A 296 9.01 9.58 10.62
C MET A 296 8.21 10.26 11.74
N GLN A 297 7.29 9.56 12.35
CA GLN A 297 6.54 10.07 13.50
C GLN A 297 7.48 10.38 14.67
N LEU A 298 8.31 9.43 15.06
CA LEU A 298 9.26 9.59 16.16
C LEU A 298 10.29 10.69 15.86
N LEU A 299 10.83 10.70 14.64
CA LEU A 299 11.78 11.71 14.16
C LEU A 299 11.20 13.12 14.20
N THR A 300 9.99 13.28 13.67
CA THR A 300 9.31 14.59 13.62
C THR A 300 9.06 15.12 15.02
N MET A 301 8.54 14.28 15.90
CA MET A 301 8.26 14.65 17.29
C MET A 301 9.55 15.02 18.03
N ALA A 302 10.63 14.25 17.86
CA ALA A 302 11.90 14.50 18.53
C ALA A 302 12.61 15.76 18.00
N LYS A 303 12.73 15.93 16.66
CA LYS A 303 13.46 17.04 16.06
C LYS A 303 12.76 18.39 16.16
N GLN A 304 11.44 18.42 16.20
CA GLN A 304 10.66 19.67 16.30
C GLN A 304 10.43 20.12 17.73
N GLY A 305 10.98 19.44 18.74
CA GLY A 305 10.71 19.73 20.14
C GLY A 305 9.24 19.48 20.55
N TYR A 306 8.48 18.83 19.69
CA TYR A 306 7.05 18.64 19.85
C TYR A 306 6.71 17.77 21.08
N PHE A 307 7.60 16.84 21.42
CA PHE A 307 7.47 16.07 22.66
C PHE A 307 7.42 16.98 23.88
N ASP A 308 8.40 17.89 23.99
CA ASP A 308 8.53 18.75 25.17
C ASP A 308 7.37 19.73 25.28
N GLU A 309 6.96 20.32 24.17
CA GLU A 309 5.84 21.25 24.13
C GLU A 309 4.52 20.58 24.55
N GLN A 310 4.14 19.48 23.90
CA GLN A 310 2.88 18.79 24.14
C GLN A 310 2.87 17.97 25.44
N ALA A 311 4.03 17.43 25.85
CA ALA A 311 4.15 16.77 27.16
C ALA A 311 4.02 17.78 28.31
N ASN A 312 4.63 18.98 28.16
CA ASN A 312 4.48 20.05 29.17
C ASN A 312 3.03 20.60 29.21
N ALA A 313 2.28 20.50 28.12
CA ALA A 313 0.86 20.79 28.10
C ALA A 313 -0.01 19.72 28.79
N GLY A 314 0.59 18.65 29.29
CA GLY A 314 -0.12 17.55 29.98
C GLY A 314 -0.80 16.54 29.02
N ASN A 315 -0.41 16.52 27.75
CA ASN A 315 -0.96 15.57 26.78
C ASN A 315 -0.38 14.17 27.02
N ALA A 316 -1.24 13.26 27.55
CA ALA A 316 -0.84 11.91 27.96
C ALA A 316 -0.21 11.09 26.82
N GLN A 317 -0.66 11.25 25.57
CA GLN A 317 -0.11 10.55 24.42
C GLN A 317 1.33 10.98 24.13
N TYR A 318 1.62 12.29 24.21
CA TYR A 318 2.99 12.79 23.96
C TYR A 318 3.93 12.51 25.13
N ILE A 319 3.42 12.46 26.35
CA ILE A 319 4.19 11.98 27.51
C ILE A 319 4.62 10.54 27.27
N LEU A 320 3.72 9.69 26.76
CA LEU A 320 4.04 8.31 26.43
C LEU A 320 5.10 8.21 25.31
N TYR A 321 4.91 8.91 24.19
CA TYR A 321 5.88 8.93 23.08
C TYR A 321 7.26 9.44 23.48
N LYS A 322 7.31 10.45 24.35
CA LYS A 322 8.58 10.93 24.90
C LYS A 322 9.31 9.85 25.68
N ARG A 323 8.60 9.14 26.56
CA ARG A 323 9.17 8.01 27.31
C ARG A 323 9.63 6.86 26.39
N VAL A 324 8.88 6.57 25.34
CA VAL A 324 9.27 5.58 24.33
C VAL A 324 10.55 6.00 23.61
N TYR A 325 10.65 7.25 23.21
CA TYR A 325 11.87 7.79 22.60
C TYR A 325 13.08 7.73 23.54
N GLU A 326 12.91 8.10 24.80
CA GLU A 326 13.96 8.03 25.81
C GLU A 326 14.41 6.59 26.08
N ASP A 327 13.49 5.64 26.22
CA ASP A 327 13.81 4.22 26.40
C ASP A 327 14.49 3.64 25.16
N TYR A 328 13.97 3.91 23.96
CA TYR A 328 14.53 3.47 22.69
C TYR A 328 15.98 3.94 22.50
N THR A 329 16.24 5.24 22.69
CA THR A 329 17.58 5.80 22.52
C THR A 329 18.56 5.37 23.61
N THR A 330 18.12 5.24 24.85
CA THR A 330 18.94 4.75 25.96
C THR A 330 19.44 3.32 25.73
N ARG A 331 18.65 2.51 25.03
CA ARG A 331 19.00 1.13 24.64
C ARG A 331 19.75 1.03 23.31
N GLY A 332 20.20 2.15 22.76
CA GLY A 332 21.02 2.19 21.55
C GLY A 332 20.26 2.37 20.24
N GLY A 333 18.94 2.55 20.29
CA GLY A 333 18.14 2.88 19.12
C GLY A 333 18.55 4.21 18.50
N LYS A 334 18.52 4.27 17.16
CA LYS A 334 18.90 5.44 16.37
C LYS A 334 17.75 5.93 15.52
N ILE A 335 17.65 7.24 15.34
CA ILE A 335 16.69 7.91 14.46
C ILE A 335 17.39 8.74 13.37
N ASP A 336 18.59 8.31 12.95
CA ASP A 336 19.39 9.01 11.94
C ASP A 336 18.85 8.84 10.53
N SER A 337 18.38 7.62 10.22
CA SER A 337 17.73 7.26 8.96
C SER A 337 16.75 6.10 9.17
N VAL A 338 15.84 5.90 8.22
CA VAL A 338 14.91 4.76 8.23
C VAL A 338 15.66 3.42 8.18
N ASP A 339 16.81 3.36 7.50
CA ASP A 339 17.61 2.13 7.36
C ASP A 339 18.31 1.71 8.67
N THR A 340 18.51 2.65 9.59
CA THR A 340 19.13 2.42 10.90
C THR A 340 18.09 2.32 12.02
N PHE A 341 16.82 2.54 11.72
CA PHE A 341 15.74 2.47 12.69
C PHE A 341 15.45 1.02 13.06
N ASP A 342 15.66 0.67 14.32
CA ASP A 342 15.34 -0.65 14.85
C ASP A 342 13.88 -0.69 15.31
N PHE A 343 13.01 -1.14 14.41
CA PHE A 343 11.58 -1.23 14.67
C PHE A 343 11.24 -2.24 15.77
N ARG A 344 12.06 -3.28 15.93
CA ARG A 344 11.90 -4.24 17.01
C ARG A 344 12.14 -3.60 18.36
N LEU A 345 13.28 -2.93 18.51
CA LEU A 345 13.63 -2.20 19.73
C LEU A 345 12.59 -1.11 20.05
N TYR A 346 12.06 -0.46 19.01
CA TYR A 346 10.97 0.52 19.15
C TYR A 346 9.70 -0.12 19.70
N THR A 347 9.29 -1.29 19.19
CA THR A 347 8.12 -2.04 19.67
C THR A 347 8.32 -2.48 21.13
N ASP A 348 9.48 -2.97 21.48
CA ASP A 348 9.82 -3.36 22.86
C ASP A 348 9.86 -2.15 23.80
N ALA A 349 10.34 -1.00 23.33
CA ALA A 349 10.30 0.25 24.10
C ALA A 349 8.85 0.69 24.40
N HIS A 350 7.97 0.59 23.39
CA HIS A 350 6.54 0.83 23.58
C HIS A 350 5.94 -0.11 24.63
N ALA A 351 6.17 -1.41 24.48
CA ALA A 351 5.67 -2.41 25.40
C ALA A 351 6.11 -2.13 26.86
N ARG A 352 7.39 -1.81 27.08
CA ARG A 352 7.92 -1.46 28.42
C ARG A 352 7.27 -0.21 28.98
N VAL A 353 7.22 0.86 28.19
CA VAL A 353 6.65 2.15 28.63
C VAL A 353 5.18 2.03 28.95
N GLU A 354 4.42 1.27 28.17
CA GLU A 354 3.00 1.01 28.44
C GLU A 354 2.81 0.17 29.70
N LEU A 355 3.63 -0.86 29.94
CA LEU A 355 3.62 -1.64 31.15
C LEU A 355 3.93 -0.79 32.38
N ASP A 356 5.00 0.02 32.31
CA ASP A 356 5.42 0.88 33.41
C ASP A 356 4.41 2.00 33.73
N ALA A 357 3.78 2.52 32.69
CA ALA A 357 2.75 3.55 32.84
C ALA A 357 1.40 2.99 33.29
N ASN A 358 1.27 1.67 33.36
CA ASN A 358 -0.01 0.97 33.54
C ASN A 358 -1.05 1.44 32.53
N THR A 359 -0.57 1.82 31.34
CA THR A 359 -1.39 2.38 30.25
C THR A 359 -1.78 1.24 29.35
N TYR A 360 -2.90 0.63 29.65
CA TYR A 360 -3.50 -0.35 28.76
C TYR A 360 -4.10 0.40 27.57
N ARG A 361 -3.39 0.53 26.47
CA ARG A 361 -4.06 0.79 25.20
C ARG A 361 -4.81 -0.48 24.84
N THR A 362 -5.81 -0.67 25.52
CA THR A 362 -7.14 -1.14 25.30
C THR A 362 -7.36 -2.29 24.32
N LEU A 363 -6.43 -3.22 24.13
CA LEU A 363 -6.90 -4.57 23.77
C LEU A 363 -7.95 -4.99 24.84
N GLY A 364 -7.67 -4.83 26.13
CA GLY A 364 -8.61 -5.14 27.20
C GLY A 364 -9.88 -4.29 27.20
N GLU A 365 -9.80 -2.98 26.99
CA GLU A 365 -10.99 -2.11 27.06
C GLU A 365 -11.87 -2.24 25.83
N VAL A 366 -11.31 -2.27 24.62
CA VAL A 366 -12.10 -2.46 23.40
C VAL A 366 -12.76 -3.83 23.40
N TYR A 367 -12.10 -4.88 23.86
CA TYR A 367 -12.69 -6.22 23.88
C TYR A 367 -13.64 -6.48 25.02
N LYS A 368 -13.48 -5.85 26.17
CA LYS A 368 -14.50 -5.85 27.24
C LYS A 368 -15.81 -5.23 26.75
N LEU A 369 -15.72 -4.16 25.96
CA LEU A 369 -16.89 -3.49 25.42
C LEU A 369 -17.58 -4.27 24.30
N VAL A 370 -16.80 -4.95 23.43
CA VAL A 370 -17.33 -5.59 22.23
C VAL A 370 -17.73 -7.05 22.46
N ASN A 371 -17.02 -7.82 23.23
CA ASN A 371 -17.19 -9.27 23.28
C ASN A 371 -17.79 -9.84 24.55
N LYS A 372 -17.96 -9.09 25.63
CA LYS A 372 -18.55 -9.56 26.94
C LYS A 372 -18.03 -10.91 27.46
N THR A 373 -17.14 -11.56 26.75
CA THR A 373 -16.47 -12.80 27.12
C THR A 373 -15.20 -12.45 27.86
N ASP A 374 -14.91 -13.13 28.93
CA ASP A 374 -13.58 -13.14 29.51
C ASP A 374 -12.60 -13.62 28.43
N CYS A 375 -12.03 -12.64 27.70
CA CYS A 375 -10.74 -12.89 27.09
C CYS A 375 -9.92 -13.52 28.19
N ASN A 376 -9.34 -14.68 27.99
CA ASN A 376 -8.49 -15.19 29.01
C ASN A 376 -7.53 -14.07 29.43
N ALA A 377 -7.14 -14.03 30.68
CA ALA A 377 -6.55 -12.91 31.41
C ALA A 377 -5.50 -12.08 30.63
N VAL A 378 -4.93 -12.67 29.60
CA VAL A 378 -3.94 -12.11 28.71
C VAL A 378 -4.43 -10.97 27.84
N GLY A 379 -5.49 -11.17 27.10
CA GLY A 379 -6.02 -10.17 26.18
C GLY A 379 -6.60 -8.95 26.93
N ASN A 380 -6.85 -9.09 28.21
CA ASN A 380 -7.33 -7.99 29.07
C ASN A 380 -6.19 -7.10 29.58
N GLU A 381 -4.95 -7.56 29.54
CA GLU A 381 -3.80 -6.89 30.14
C GLU A 381 -2.82 -6.31 29.12
N LEU A 382 -2.96 -6.64 27.83
CA LEU A 382 -2.00 -6.23 26.80
C LEU A 382 -2.56 -5.26 25.78
N SER A 383 -1.76 -4.25 25.43
CA SER A 383 -1.97 -3.40 24.26
C SER A 383 -1.52 -4.10 22.99
N TYR A 384 -1.76 -3.48 21.83
CA TYR A 384 -1.27 -3.98 20.54
C TYR A 384 0.26 -4.09 20.49
N ASP A 385 0.98 -3.11 21.03
CA ASP A 385 2.44 -3.13 21.04
C ASP A 385 2.98 -4.19 22.00
N GLN A 386 2.32 -4.39 23.14
CA GLN A 386 2.64 -5.46 24.08
C GLN A 386 2.40 -6.83 23.44
N ALA A 387 1.26 -7.02 22.76
CA ALA A 387 0.95 -8.26 22.05
C ALA A 387 1.98 -8.54 20.94
N THR A 388 2.39 -7.52 20.21
CA THR A 388 3.41 -7.62 19.15
C THR A 388 4.76 -7.99 19.73
N SER A 389 5.21 -7.32 20.79
CA SER A 389 6.46 -7.62 21.48
C SER A 389 6.49 -9.05 22.03
N LEU A 390 5.39 -9.52 22.64
CA LEU A 390 5.28 -10.90 23.11
C LEU A 390 5.36 -11.91 21.95
N VAL A 391 4.66 -11.66 20.83
CA VAL A 391 4.73 -12.54 19.65
C VAL A 391 6.13 -12.53 19.06
N LEU A 392 6.82 -11.40 18.97
CA LEU A 392 8.21 -11.32 18.55
C LEU A 392 9.13 -12.16 19.43
N TYR A 393 8.95 -12.06 20.75
CA TYR A 393 9.66 -12.90 21.71
C TYR A 393 9.41 -14.40 21.45
N LEU A 394 8.17 -14.79 21.18
CA LEU A 394 7.83 -16.18 20.89
C LEU A 394 8.41 -16.65 19.55
N VAL A 395 8.40 -15.80 18.52
CA VAL A 395 9.01 -16.13 17.23
C VAL A 395 10.51 -16.38 17.36
N ASP A 396 11.22 -15.55 18.13
CA ASP A 396 12.66 -15.70 18.31
C ASP A 396 13.04 -16.95 19.09
N ASN A 397 12.22 -17.33 20.06
CA ASN A 397 12.56 -18.46 20.94
C ASN A 397 12.01 -19.81 20.45
N TYR A 398 10.92 -19.78 19.66
CA TYR A 398 10.23 -21.01 19.27
C TYR A 398 10.01 -21.13 17.76
N GLY A 399 10.18 -20.07 17.00
CA GLY A 399 9.89 -20.00 15.56
C GLY A 399 8.44 -19.66 15.25
N ILE A 400 8.23 -19.03 14.06
CA ILE A 400 6.90 -18.56 13.62
C ILE A 400 5.93 -19.74 13.38
N GLU A 401 6.43 -20.90 12.96
CA GLU A 401 5.63 -22.11 12.74
C GLU A 401 4.93 -22.55 14.02
N LYS A 402 5.64 -22.55 15.15
CA LYS A 402 5.05 -22.88 16.46
C LYS A 402 4.06 -21.81 16.93
N VAL A 403 4.32 -20.56 16.63
CA VAL A 403 3.36 -19.46 16.95
C VAL A 403 2.07 -19.66 16.18
N LEU A 404 2.13 -20.00 14.89
CA LEU A 404 0.96 -20.31 14.08
C LEU A 404 0.27 -21.60 14.51
N GLU A 405 1.03 -22.62 14.94
CA GLU A 405 0.48 -23.85 15.51
C GLU A 405 -0.29 -23.56 16.81
N ALA A 406 0.26 -22.76 17.72
CA ALA A 406 -0.42 -22.34 18.94
C ALA A 406 -1.69 -21.54 18.66
N TYR A 407 -1.66 -20.69 17.63
CA TYR A 407 -2.85 -19.96 17.18
C TYR A 407 -3.93 -20.94 16.66
N ARG A 408 -3.58 -21.90 15.81
CA ARG A 408 -4.53 -22.86 15.22
C ARG A 408 -5.10 -23.85 16.23
N SER A 409 -4.26 -24.40 17.09
CA SER A 409 -4.66 -25.37 18.10
C SER A 409 -5.36 -24.76 19.31
N GLN A 410 -5.15 -23.48 19.57
CA GLN A 410 -5.54 -22.80 20.80
C GLN A 410 -4.94 -23.43 22.08
N ASP A 411 -3.92 -24.27 21.93
CA ASP A 411 -3.26 -25.01 23.00
C ASP A 411 -1.82 -24.51 23.18
N ILE A 412 -1.70 -23.37 23.84
CA ILE A 412 -0.42 -22.69 24.10
C ILE A 412 0.51 -23.59 24.91
N GLU A 413 -0.02 -24.28 25.91
CA GLU A 413 0.78 -25.07 26.84
C GLU A 413 1.41 -26.29 26.16
N THR A 414 0.66 -27.00 25.34
CA THR A 414 1.18 -28.15 24.59
C THR A 414 2.21 -27.70 23.56
N VAL A 415 1.97 -26.61 22.82
CA VAL A 415 2.87 -26.18 21.75
C VAL A 415 4.19 -25.63 22.29
N PHE A 416 4.15 -24.78 23.31
CA PHE A 416 5.36 -24.14 23.85
C PHE A 416 5.97 -24.92 25.03
N GLY A 417 5.28 -25.91 25.59
CA GLY A 417 5.69 -26.63 26.79
C GLY A 417 5.62 -25.76 28.06
N LYS A 418 4.93 -24.62 28.01
CA LYS A 418 4.77 -23.63 29.09
C LYS A 418 3.41 -23.02 29.04
N GLY A 419 2.78 -22.85 30.20
CA GLY A 419 1.57 -22.10 30.30
C GLY A 419 1.78 -20.62 30.04
N TYR A 420 0.69 -19.91 29.76
CA TYR A 420 0.75 -18.47 29.44
C TYR A 420 1.47 -17.63 30.51
N GLN A 421 1.26 -17.90 31.78
CA GLN A 421 1.87 -17.10 32.88
C GLN A 421 3.41 -17.27 32.90
N ASP A 422 3.89 -18.48 32.55
CA ASP A 422 5.33 -18.72 32.43
C ASP A 422 5.93 -18.01 31.22
N LEU A 423 5.23 -18.06 30.06
CA LEU A 423 5.64 -17.32 28.85
C LEU A 423 5.66 -15.81 29.09
N LYS A 424 4.65 -15.27 29.78
CA LYS A 424 4.62 -13.86 30.18
C LYS A 424 5.80 -13.49 31.09
N THR A 425 6.10 -14.36 32.07
CA THR A 425 7.24 -14.16 32.99
C THR A 425 8.57 -14.13 32.22
N ASP A 426 8.77 -15.04 31.29
CA ASP A 426 9.98 -15.10 30.47
C ASP A 426 10.09 -13.89 29.54
N TRP A 427 8.99 -13.47 28.91
CA TRP A 427 8.93 -12.25 28.09
C TRP A 427 9.23 -10.99 28.89
N LEU A 428 8.66 -10.84 30.08
CA LEU A 428 8.98 -9.70 30.96
C LEU A 428 10.47 -9.71 31.37
N ALA A 429 11.02 -10.88 31.67
CA ALA A 429 12.47 -11.00 31.92
C ALA A 429 13.29 -10.58 30.69
N TYR A 430 12.88 -10.98 29.48
CA TYR A 430 13.49 -10.53 28.22
C TYR A 430 13.41 -9.02 28.03
N LEU A 431 12.25 -8.39 28.30
CA LEU A 431 12.08 -6.96 28.13
C LEU A 431 12.95 -6.10 29.07
N TYR A 432 13.20 -6.58 30.30
CA TYR A 432 13.86 -5.80 31.33
C TYR A 432 15.34 -6.21 31.58
N ASN A 433 15.86 -7.20 30.90
CA ASN A 433 17.28 -7.57 30.89
C ASN A 433 18.01 -6.94 29.70
#